data_0c2d03dbe063f5f62e39031a26ac04dc
#
_entry.id   0c2d03dbe063f5f62e39031a26ac04dc
#
_cell.length_a   1.000
_cell.length_b   1.000
_cell.length_c   1.000
_cell.angle_alpha   90.00
_cell.angle_beta   90.00
_cell.angle_gamma   90.00
#
_symmetry.space_group_name_H-M   'P 1'
#
loop_
_entity.id
_entity.type
_entity.pdbx_description
1 polymer ?
#
loop_
_entity_poly.entity_id
_entity_poly.type
_entity_poly.pdbx_seq_one_letter_code
_entity_poly.pdbx_strand_id
1 'polypeptide(L)'
;MPKDLSVSALLDFYGPFLSEKQRNLLHHYYDEDLSLSEIAENEHITRQGVRDLIKRGELQLKKYEEECGLCQNIMSLRSLLDSDKPDAEKLQAAKEILNKF
;
A
#
# COMPACT_ATOMS: atom_id res chain seq x y z
N MET A 1 -16.44 1.37 9.11
CA MET A 1 -15.02 1.75 8.92
C MET A 1 -14.79 2.02 7.44
N PRO A 2 -14.65 3.28 7.06
CA PRO A 2 -14.41 3.60 5.66
C PRO A 2 -13.04 3.10 5.21
N LYS A 3 -12.95 2.59 3.99
CA LYS A 3 -11.69 2.15 3.40
C LYS A 3 -10.90 3.34 2.83
N ASP A 4 -9.62 3.35 3.11
CA ASP A 4 -8.68 4.28 2.50
C ASP A 4 -8.06 3.59 1.28
N LEU A 5 -8.49 3.98 0.09
CA LEU A 5 -8.04 3.33 -1.16
C LEU A 5 -6.54 3.46 -1.40
N SER A 6 -5.88 4.44 -0.80
CA SER A 6 -4.42 4.56 -0.91
C SER A 6 -3.70 3.39 -0.24
N VAL A 7 -4.32 2.75 0.74
CA VAL A 7 -3.75 1.59 1.45
C VAL A 7 -3.54 0.41 0.51
N SER A 8 -4.43 0.21 -0.47
CA SER A 8 -4.28 -0.89 -1.43
C SER A 8 -2.96 -0.77 -2.21
N ALA A 9 -2.61 0.43 -2.66
CA ALA A 9 -1.34 0.68 -3.33
C ALA A 9 -0.15 0.47 -2.40
N LEU A 10 -0.23 0.96 -1.16
CA LEU A 10 0.82 0.75 -0.16
C LEU A 10 1.01 -0.73 0.17
N LEU A 11 -0.07 -1.48 0.20
CA LEU A 11 -0.02 -2.93 0.44
C LEU A 11 0.76 -3.65 -0.66
N ASP A 12 0.58 -3.26 -1.90
CA ASP A 12 1.31 -3.84 -3.03
C ASP A 12 2.83 -3.61 -2.90
N PHE A 13 3.25 -2.44 -2.43
CA PHE A 13 4.67 -2.10 -2.29
C PHE A 13 5.31 -2.61 -1.00
N TYR A 14 4.61 -2.51 0.11
CA TYR A 14 5.17 -2.77 1.45
C TYR A 14 4.59 -4.01 2.13
N GLY A 15 3.62 -4.67 1.52
CA GLY A 15 3.01 -5.88 2.09
C GLY A 15 4.00 -6.92 2.58
N PRO A 16 5.08 -7.22 1.81
CA PRO A 16 6.08 -8.20 2.25
C PRO A 16 6.78 -7.88 3.58
N PHE A 17 6.73 -6.63 4.03
CA PHE A 17 7.32 -6.22 5.31
C PHE A 17 6.36 -6.35 6.50
N LEU A 18 5.09 -6.64 6.24
CA LEU A 18 4.11 -6.93 7.28
C LEU A 18 4.21 -8.38 7.72
N SER A 19 3.69 -8.68 8.92
CA SER A 19 3.50 -10.08 9.31
C SER A 19 2.55 -10.75 8.32
N GLU A 20 2.68 -12.05 8.15
CA GLU A 20 1.82 -12.83 7.26
C GLU A 20 0.34 -12.62 7.62
N LYS A 21 0.02 -12.66 8.91
CA LYS A 21 -1.34 -12.48 9.39
C LYS A 21 -1.90 -11.10 9.02
N GLN A 22 -1.16 -10.03 9.28
CA GLN A 22 -1.60 -8.67 8.94
C GLN A 22 -1.75 -8.51 7.43
N ARG A 23 -0.79 -9.00 6.65
CA ARG A 23 -0.84 -8.95 5.20
C ARG A 23 -2.08 -9.65 4.66
N ASN A 24 -2.37 -10.85 5.14
CA ASN A 24 -3.54 -11.62 4.71
C ASN A 24 -4.84 -10.93 5.07
N LEU A 25 -4.96 -10.39 6.27
CA LEU A 25 -6.17 -9.66 6.70
C LEU A 25 -6.40 -8.41 5.84
N LEU A 26 -5.33 -7.68 5.52
CA LEU A 26 -5.43 -6.51 4.65
C LEU A 26 -5.83 -6.89 3.22
N HIS A 27 -5.30 -7.99 2.68
CA HIS A 27 -5.70 -8.50 1.37
C HIS A 27 -7.17 -8.91 1.35
N HIS A 28 -7.64 -9.61 2.37
CA HIS A 28 -9.05 -9.99 2.48
C HIS A 28 -9.96 -8.76 2.49
N TYR A 29 -9.58 -7.74 3.21
CA TYR A 29 -10.39 -6.53 3.37
C TYR A 29 -10.34 -5.64 2.14
N TYR A 30 -9.15 -5.37 1.59
CA TYR A 30 -8.96 -4.42 0.48
C TYR A 30 -9.09 -5.05 -0.89
N ASP A 31 -8.56 -6.24 -1.10
CA ASP A 31 -8.50 -6.86 -2.42
C ASP A 31 -9.67 -7.83 -2.67
N GLU A 32 -10.09 -8.57 -1.66
CA GLU A 32 -11.19 -9.54 -1.77
C GLU A 32 -12.54 -8.95 -1.33
N ASP A 33 -12.52 -7.74 -0.83
CA ASP A 33 -13.71 -6.99 -0.40
C ASP A 33 -14.55 -7.71 0.65
N LEU A 34 -13.92 -8.47 1.53
CA LEU A 34 -14.61 -9.15 2.62
C LEU A 34 -14.96 -8.15 3.73
N SER A 35 -16.11 -8.36 4.37
CA SER A 35 -16.49 -7.57 5.54
C SER A 35 -15.66 -7.96 6.78
N LEU A 36 -15.63 -7.07 7.76
CA LEU A 36 -14.97 -7.38 9.04
C LEU A 36 -15.55 -8.63 9.70
N SER A 37 -16.88 -8.81 9.59
CA SER A 37 -17.57 -9.98 10.15
C SER A 37 -17.17 -11.26 9.44
N GLU A 38 -17.08 -11.24 8.11
CA GLU A 38 -16.64 -12.40 7.33
C GLU A 38 -15.20 -12.79 7.66
N ILE A 39 -14.31 -11.81 7.78
CA ILE A 39 -12.92 -12.07 8.14
C ILE A 39 -12.83 -12.64 9.56
N ALA A 40 -13.58 -12.05 10.50
CA ALA A 40 -13.62 -12.52 11.90
C ALA A 40 -14.05 -13.98 11.98
N GLU A 41 -15.07 -14.36 11.24
CA GLU A 41 -15.58 -15.73 11.18
C GLU A 41 -14.53 -16.67 10.60
N ASN A 42 -13.89 -16.31 9.50
CA ASN A 42 -12.86 -17.12 8.84
C ASN A 42 -11.62 -17.32 9.72
N GLU A 43 -11.23 -16.30 10.46
CA GLU A 43 -10.02 -16.31 11.28
C GLU A 43 -10.25 -16.75 12.73
N HIS A 44 -11.50 -17.03 13.10
CA HIS A 44 -11.90 -17.44 14.46
C HIS A 44 -11.47 -16.43 15.53
N ILE A 45 -11.59 -15.14 15.22
CA ILE A 45 -11.34 -14.04 16.15
C ILE A 45 -12.54 -13.09 16.16
N THR A 46 -12.55 -12.12 17.07
CA THR A 46 -13.63 -11.15 17.15
C THR A 46 -13.54 -10.13 16.01
N ARG A 47 -14.69 -9.55 15.66
CA ARG A 47 -14.75 -8.45 14.68
C ARG A 47 -13.87 -7.27 15.12
N GLN A 48 -13.86 -6.95 16.41
CA GLN A 48 -13.02 -5.88 16.95
C GLN A 48 -11.54 -6.24 16.81
N GLY A 49 -11.17 -7.49 17.01
CA GLY A 49 -9.81 -7.98 16.82
C GLY A 49 -9.34 -7.83 15.37
N VAL A 50 -10.21 -8.14 14.41
CA VAL A 50 -9.93 -7.93 12.97
C VAL A 50 -9.70 -6.45 12.70
N ARG A 51 -10.60 -5.59 13.18
CA ARG A 51 -10.52 -4.16 12.99
C ARG A 51 -9.20 -3.59 13.52
N ASP A 52 -8.79 -4.02 14.73
CA ASP A 52 -7.56 -3.55 15.35
C ASP A 52 -6.32 -3.99 14.56
N LEU A 53 -6.29 -5.22 14.08
CA LEU A 53 -5.20 -5.74 13.27
C LEU A 53 -5.09 -5.01 11.93
N ILE A 54 -6.23 -4.75 11.27
CA ILE A 54 -6.26 -4.01 10.02
C ILE A 54 -5.74 -2.59 10.23
N LYS A 55 -6.20 -1.90 11.26
CA LYS A 55 -5.75 -0.54 11.58
C LYS A 55 -4.26 -0.47 11.86
N ARG A 56 -3.72 -1.43 12.59
CA ARG A 56 -2.27 -1.50 12.85
C ARG A 56 -1.49 -1.70 11.55
N GLY A 57 -1.97 -2.58 10.68
CA GLY A 57 -1.36 -2.79 9.38
C GLY A 57 -1.38 -1.54 8.51
N GLU A 58 -2.50 -0.84 8.48
CA GLU A 58 -2.63 0.42 7.75
C GLU A 58 -1.63 1.48 8.24
N LEU A 59 -1.52 1.64 9.55
CA LEU A 59 -0.57 2.58 10.15
C LEU A 59 0.88 2.20 9.83
N GLN A 60 1.19 0.92 9.86
CA GLN A 60 2.51 0.41 9.53
C GLN A 60 2.88 0.72 8.06
N LEU A 61 1.95 0.49 7.13
CA LEU A 61 2.15 0.78 5.72
C LEU A 61 2.38 2.28 5.49
N LYS A 62 1.59 3.13 6.13
CA LYS A 62 1.74 4.58 6.04
C LYS A 62 3.09 5.05 6.60
N LYS A 63 3.54 4.43 7.68
CA LYS A 63 4.83 4.72 8.28
C LYS A 63 5.97 4.34 7.33
N TYR A 64 5.90 3.18 6.68
CA TYR A 64 6.90 2.79 5.69
C TYR A 64 6.97 3.81 4.56
N GLU A 65 5.82 4.26 4.07
CA GLU A 65 5.79 5.27 3.00
C GLU A 65 6.37 6.61 3.44
N GLU A 66 6.08 7.05 4.66
CA GLU A 66 6.67 8.28 5.22
C GLU A 66 8.19 8.20 5.28
N GLU A 67 8.73 7.05 5.66
CA GLU A 67 10.17 6.86 5.81
C GLU A 67 10.89 6.61 4.48
N CYS A 68 10.27 5.87 3.57
CA CYS A 68 10.92 5.42 2.33
C CYS A 68 10.47 6.19 1.09
N GLY A 69 9.21 6.59 1.00
CA GLY A 69 8.67 7.25 -0.18
C GLY A 69 8.68 6.40 -1.45
N LEU A 70 8.83 5.09 -1.32
CA LEU A 70 9.00 4.19 -2.45
C LEU A 70 7.79 4.16 -3.37
N CYS A 71 6.59 4.02 -2.80
CA CYS A 71 5.35 3.96 -3.56
C CYS A 71 5.15 5.23 -4.39
N GLN A 72 5.26 6.39 -3.76
CA GLN A 72 5.09 7.69 -4.41
C GLN A 72 6.11 7.88 -5.54
N ASN A 73 7.37 7.56 -5.29
CA ASN A 73 8.43 7.75 -6.28
C ASN A 73 8.30 6.80 -7.46
N ILE A 74 7.92 5.54 -7.23
CA ILE A 74 7.68 4.58 -8.32
C ILE A 74 6.47 4.99 -9.15
N MET A 75 5.38 5.45 -8.51
CA MET A 75 4.20 5.93 -9.23
C MET A 75 4.51 7.18 -10.05
N SER A 76 5.32 8.09 -9.52
CA SER A 76 5.78 9.28 -10.26
C SER A 76 6.62 8.90 -11.47
N LEU A 77 7.49 7.90 -11.32
CA LEU A 77 8.32 7.42 -12.41
C LEU A 77 7.48 6.77 -13.52
N ARG A 78 6.50 5.95 -13.16
CA ARG A 78 5.57 5.35 -14.13
C ARG A 78 4.80 6.41 -14.90
N SER A 79 4.24 7.38 -14.19
CA SER A 79 3.48 8.47 -14.80
C SER A 79 4.35 9.27 -15.77
N LEU A 80 5.62 9.52 -15.41
CA LEU A 80 6.57 10.21 -16.24
C LEU A 80 6.86 9.44 -17.53
N LEU A 81 7.09 8.13 -17.45
CA LEU A 81 7.39 7.29 -18.61
C LEU A 81 6.19 7.16 -19.56
N ASP A 82 4.96 7.22 -19.01
CA ASP A 82 3.73 7.17 -19.82
C ASP A 82 3.32 8.55 -20.35
N SER A 83 4.03 9.62 -19.99
CA SER A 83 3.70 10.98 -20.44
C SER A 83 4.13 11.24 -21.88
N ASP A 84 3.59 12.31 -22.47
CA ASP A 84 3.92 12.73 -23.84
C ASP A 84 5.18 13.60 -23.91
N LYS A 85 5.92 13.74 -22.82
CA LYS A 85 7.13 14.55 -22.79
C LYS A 85 8.22 13.97 -23.69
N PRO A 86 9.11 14.81 -24.27
CA PRO A 86 10.26 14.33 -25.01
C PRO A 86 11.15 13.40 -24.17
N ASP A 87 11.80 12.45 -24.83
CA ASP A 87 12.64 11.44 -24.15
C ASP A 87 13.77 12.09 -23.31
N ALA A 88 14.37 13.17 -23.79
CA ALA A 88 15.41 13.87 -23.04
C ALA A 88 14.89 14.43 -21.71
N GLU A 89 13.68 14.98 -21.71
CA GLU A 89 13.03 15.49 -20.49
C GLU A 89 12.67 14.34 -19.55
N LYS A 90 12.18 13.23 -20.09
CA LYS A 90 11.87 12.02 -19.30
C LYS A 90 13.11 11.50 -18.59
N LEU A 91 14.24 11.40 -19.29
CA LEU A 91 15.51 10.94 -18.72
C LEU A 91 15.97 11.85 -17.58
N GLN A 92 15.92 13.15 -17.79
CA GLN A 92 16.35 14.11 -16.76
C GLN A 92 15.46 14.02 -15.53
N ALA A 93 14.13 13.99 -15.71
CA ALA A 93 13.18 13.88 -14.60
C ALA A 93 13.32 12.54 -13.89
N ALA A 94 13.56 11.45 -14.60
CA ALA A 94 13.79 10.13 -14.00
C ALA A 94 15.04 10.13 -13.10
N LYS A 95 16.12 10.75 -13.55
CA LYS A 95 17.35 10.90 -12.76
C LYS A 95 17.10 11.67 -11.48
N GLU A 96 16.29 12.74 -11.54
CA GLU A 96 15.94 13.54 -10.37
C GLU A 96 15.15 12.71 -9.34
N ILE A 97 14.22 11.87 -9.82
CA ILE A 97 13.46 10.96 -8.94
C ILE A 97 14.40 9.95 -8.28
N LEU A 98 15.29 9.33 -9.04
CA LEU A 98 16.23 8.34 -8.53
C LEU A 98 17.22 8.93 -7.52
N ASN A 99 17.57 10.20 -7.64
CA ASN A 99 18.47 10.88 -6.70
C ASN A 99 17.86 11.10 -5.32
N LYS A 100 16.56 10.85 -5.15
CA LYS A 100 15.89 10.93 -3.84
C LYS A 100 16.13 9.69 -2.97
N PHE A 101 16.62 8.63 -3.56
CA PHE A 101 16.89 7.37 -2.84
C PHE A 101 18.32 7.27 -2.32
#